data_dfdddfa642cd4dbbe9883ce5117c190a
#
_entry.id   dfdddfa642cd4dbbe9883ce5117c190a
#
_cell.length_a   1.000
_cell.length_b   1.000
_cell.length_c   1.000
_cell.angle_alpha   90.00
_cell.angle_beta   90.00
_cell.angle_gamma   90.00
#
_symmetry.space_group_name_H-M   'P 1'
#
loop_
_entity.id
_entity.type
_entity.pdbx_description
1 polymer ?
#
loop_
_entity_poly.entity_id
_entity_poly.type
_entity_poly.pdbx_seq_one_letter_code
_entity_poly.pdbx_strand_id
1 'polypeptide(L)'
;PASAADVYMFANDQIADLVDAGALTKLGGDVAEYVKSSNPEAMAATVTYNGDIYGVPYTPNTWFMYYDKRVFSEDDVKSLDTMLEKGKVSFPFDNGWYLASFYAANGCTIFGDGTDASKGYDFGGDNAVAVTKYIVDLFNNKNFVMDNNEGSLGLAGLKDGSVNAYFNGNWNYDAVVKNLGEENVGVAALPTINVDGKDCQLKAFLGSKAIGVN
;
A
#
# COMPACT_ATOMS: atom_id res chain seq x y z
N PRO A 1 24.18 10.42 -13.24
CA PRO A 1 25.28 11.32 -12.86
C PRO A 1 26.60 10.56 -12.77
N ALA A 2 27.71 11.18 -13.17
CA ALA A 2 29.04 10.53 -13.19
C ALA A 2 29.53 9.99 -11.83
N SER A 3 28.81 10.27 -10.74
CA SER A 3 29.09 9.79 -9.39
C SER A 3 28.08 8.74 -8.88
N ALA A 4 27.11 8.34 -9.70
CA ALA A 4 26.17 7.29 -9.33
C ALA A 4 26.79 5.90 -9.49
N ALA A 5 26.30 4.91 -8.76
CA ALA A 5 26.69 3.52 -8.98
C ALA A 5 26.19 3.05 -10.35
N ASP A 6 26.95 2.17 -11.00
CA ASP A 6 26.56 1.57 -12.28
C ASP A 6 25.30 0.70 -12.14
N VAL A 7 25.10 0.08 -10.96
CA VAL A 7 23.95 -0.73 -10.62
C VAL A 7 23.44 -0.31 -9.24
N TYR A 8 22.13 -0.06 -9.11
CA TYR A 8 21.54 0.39 -7.85
C TYR A 8 20.09 -0.05 -7.70
N MET A 9 19.59 -0.04 -6.48
CA MET A 9 18.18 -0.28 -6.17
C MET A 9 17.38 1.02 -6.25
N PHE A 10 16.15 0.92 -6.76
CA PHE A 10 15.18 2.01 -6.79
C PHE A 10 13.76 1.50 -6.50
N ALA A 11 12.88 2.40 -6.10
CA ALA A 11 11.46 2.11 -5.99
C ALA A 11 10.78 2.39 -7.34
N ASN A 12 9.85 1.52 -7.75
CA ASN A 12 9.22 1.61 -9.07
C ASN A 12 8.44 2.90 -9.33
N ASP A 13 7.94 3.55 -8.29
CA ASP A 13 7.28 4.86 -8.37
C ASP A 13 8.22 5.99 -8.85
N GLN A 14 9.53 5.78 -8.81
CA GLN A 14 10.55 6.71 -9.30
C GLN A 14 10.99 6.44 -10.75
N ILE A 15 10.45 5.39 -11.40
CA ILE A 15 10.97 4.92 -12.69
C ILE A 15 10.91 6.00 -13.78
N ALA A 16 9.82 6.75 -13.86
CA ALA A 16 9.65 7.82 -14.84
C ALA A 16 10.71 8.92 -14.67
N ASP A 17 10.86 9.44 -13.45
CA ASP A 17 11.82 10.50 -13.15
C ASP A 17 13.27 10.05 -13.40
N LEU A 18 13.59 8.80 -13.05
CA LEU A 18 14.94 8.26 -13.25
C LEU A 18 15.25 8.02 -14.73
N VAL A 19 14.30 7.58 -15.53
CA VAL A 19 14.47 7.40 -16.98
C VAL A 19 14.60 8.75 -17.66
N ASP A 20 13.74 9.72 -17.33
CA ASP A 20 13.78 11.06 -17.92
C ASP A 20 15.05 11.83 -17.54
N ALA A 21 15.60 11.58 -16.36
CA ALA A 21 16.90 12.11 -15.93
C ALA A 21 18.10 11.38 -16.55
N GLY A 22 17.91 10.31 -17.34
CA GLY A 22 18.97 9.49 -17.90
C GLY A 22 19.77 8.70 -16.84
N ALA A 23 19.13 8.42 -15.70
CA ALA A 23 19.72 7.67 -14.58
C ALA A 23 19.40 6.17 -14.61
N LEU A 24 18.51 5.74 -15.50
CA LEU A 24 18.22 4.34 -15.78
C LEU A 24 18.40 4.04 -17.26
N THR A 25 19.14 2.98 -17.54
CA THR A 25 19.31 2.44 -18.89
C THR A 25 18.28 1.37 -19.19
N LYS A 26 17.74 1.39 -20.40
CA LYS A 26 16.86 0.33 -20.91
C LYS A 26 17.58 -1.01 -20.89
N LEU A 27 16.97 -2.00 -20.25
CA LEU A 27 17.44 -3.38 -20.27
C LEU A 27 16.92 -4.08 -21.53
N GLY A 28 17.80 -4.79 -22.23
CA GLY A 28 17.48 -5.51 -23.47
C GLY A 28 17.88 -6.98 -23.40
N GLY A 29 17.65 -7.70 -24.52
CA GLY A 29 18.09 -9.09 -24.72
C GLY A 29 17.58 -10.03 -23.62
N ASP A 30 18.45 -10.92 -23.19
CA ASP A 30 18.14 -11.99 -22.24
C ASP A 30 17.61 -11.48 -20.89
N VAL A 31 18.04 -10.29 -20.45
CA VAL A 31 17.60 -9.72 -19.17
C VAL A 31 16.14 -9.28 -19.25
N ALA A 32 15.74 -8.63 -20.33
CA ALA A 32 14.35 -8.21 -20.50
C ALA A 32 13.42 -9.43 -20.65
N GLU A 33 13.86 -10.47 -21.35
CA GLU A 33 13.12 -11.74 -21.47
C GLU A 33 13.01 -12.45 -20.13
N TYR A 34 14.09 -12.49 -19.36
CA TYR A 34 14.09 -13.04 -18.00
C TYR A 34 13.07 -12.32 -17.10
N VAL A 35 13.03 -10.99 -17.11
CA VAL A 35 12.06 -10.23 -16.30
C VAL A 35 10.63 -10.62 -16.66
N LYS A 36 10.31 -10.73 -17.96
CA LYS A 36 8.96 -11.07 -18.43
C LYS A 36 8.57 -12.52 -18.15
N SER A 37 9.51 -13.45 -18.24
CA SER A 37 9.22 -14.89 -18.11
C SER A 37 9.30 -15.41 -16.67
N SER A 38 10.10 -14.76 -15.82
CA SER A 38 10.39 -15.23 -14.45
C SER A 38 9.60 -14.49 -13.36
N ASN A 39 8.80 -13.49 -13.74
CA ASN A 39 7.97 -12.73 -12.80
C ASN A 39 6.50 -12.79 -13.20
N PRO A 40 5.56 -12.70 -12.24
CA PRO A 40 4.16 -12.40 -12.54
C PRO A 40 4.05 -11.13 -13.39
N GLU A 41 3.08 -11.08 -14.32
CA GLU A 41 2.88 -9.93 -15.20
C GLU A 41 2.81 -8.59 -14.46
N ALA A 42 2.07 -8.56 -13.34
CA ALA A 42 1.95 -7.36 -12.51
C ALA A 42 3.30 -6.89 -11.93
N MET A 43 4.22 -7.80 -11.61
CA MET A 43 5.56 -7.45 -11.14
C MET A 43 6.46 -6.98 -12.27
N ALA A 44 6.39 -7.61 -13.45
CA ALA A 44 7.13 -7.13 -14.63
C ALA A 44 6.64 -5.74 -15.08
N ALA A 45 5.35 -5.45 -14.93
CA ALA A 45 4.76 -4.15 -15.21
C ALA A 45 5.35 -3.04 -14.31
N THR A 46 5.71 -3.33 -13.05
CA THR A 46 6.30 -2.31 -12.15
C THR A 46 7.65 -1.77 -12.60
N VAL A 47 8.37 -2.47 -13.46
CA VAL A 47 9.67 -2.05 -14.01
C VAL A 47 9.62 -1.75 -15.50
N THR A 48 8.40 -1.65 -16.06
CA THR A 48 8.15 -1.32 -17.46
C THR A 48 7.71 0.14 -17.56
N TYR A 49 8.39 0.91 -18.39
CA TYR A 49 8.05 2.30 -18.68
C TYR A 49 8.05 2.53 -20.19
N ASN A 50 6.98 3.11 -20.75
CA ASN A 50 6.81 3.31 -22.18
C ASN A 50 7.05 2.04 -23.03
N GLY A 51 6.69 0.86 -22.51
CA GLY A 51 6.84 -0.43 -23.19
C GLY A 51 8.23 -1.10 -23.05
N ASP A 52 9.18 -0.42 -22.42
CA ASP A 52 10.55 -0.89 -22.23
C ASP A 52 10.82 -1.25 -20.75
N ILE A 53 11.72 -2.20 -20.51
CA ILE A 53 12.11 -2.66 -19.18
C ILE A 53 13.35 -1.89 -18.72
N TYR A 54 13.30 -1.34 -17.49
CA TYR A 54 14.37 -0.54 -16.90
C TYR A 54 14.92 -1.10 -15.59
N GLY A 55 14.41 -2.24 -15.14
CA GLY A 55 14.91 -2.86 -13.92
C GLY A 55 14.54 -4.34 -13.82
N VAL A 56 15.19 -5.02 -12.88
CA VAL A 56 14.83 -6.37 -12.45
C VAL A 56 14.10 -6.25 -11.12
N PRO A 57 12.83 -6.68 -10.99
CA PRO A 57 12.11 -6.63 -9.73
C PRO A 57 12.83 -7.49 -8.69
N TYR A 58 13.08 -6.91 -7.51
CA TYR A 58 13.78 -7.59 -6.43
C TYR A 58 12.82 -8.09 -5.35
N THR A 59 11.85 -7.25 -4.94
CA THR A 59 10.84 -7.62 -3.95
C THR A 59 9.56 -6.84 -4.20
N PRO A 60 8.39 -7.45 -4.00
CA PRO A 60 7.14 -6.69 -3.94
C PRO A 60 7.18 -5.67 -2.81
N ASN A 61 6.53 -4.54 -3.01
CA ASN A 61 6.41 -3.47 -2.06
C ASN A 61 4.93 -3.08 -1.96
N THR A 62 4.26 -3.58 -0.94
CA THR A 62 2.85 -3.30 -0.66
C THR A 62 2.61 -3.32 0.83
N TRP A 63 1.45 -2.83 1.24
CA TRP A 63 0.99 -2.83 2.61
C TRP A 63 -0.32 -3.61 2.74
N PHE A 64 -0.59 -4.07 3.94
CA PHE A 64 -1.73 -4.89 4.29
C PHE A 64 -2.07 -4.68 5.77
N MET A 65 -2.84 -5.56 6.36
CA MET A 65 -3.29 -5.43 7.75
C MET A 65 -2.67 -6.51 8.64
N TYR A 66 -2.13 -6.07 9.76
CA TYR A 66 -1.82 -6.88 10.93
C TYR A 66 -2.91 -6.73 11.97
N TYR A 67 -3.25 -7.79 12.68
CA TYR A 67 -4.25 -7.73 13.75
C TYR A 67 -3.93 -8.70 14.88
N ASP A 68 -4.43 -8.38 16.07
CA ASP A 68 -4.36 -9.23 17.25
C ASP A 68 -5.49 -10.28 17.20
N LYS A 69 -5.13 -11.55 17.00
CA LYS A 69 -6.07 -12.68 16.98
C LYS A 69 -6.85 -12.91 18.28
N ARG A 70 -6.39 -12.31 19.38
CA ARG A 70 -7.12 -12.33 20.66
C ARG A 70 -8.30 -11.40 20.69
N VAL A 71 -8.32 -10.37 19.81
CA VAL A 71 -9.35 -9.32 19.73
C VAL A 71 -10.26 -9.53 18.53
N PHE A 72 -9.70 -9.87 17.37
CA PHE A 72 -10.43 -10.02 16.12
C PHE A 72 -10.37 -11.44 15.59
N SER A 73 -11.52 -11.95 15.14
CA SER A 73 -11.59 -13.16 14.33
C SER A 73 -11.29 -12.88 12.85
N GLU A 74 -11.10 -13.94 12.06
CA GLU A 74 -10.92 -13.85 10.59
C GLU A 74 -12.15 -13.24 9.88
N ASP A 75 -13.34 -13.34 10.45
CA ASP A 75 -14.54 -12.71 9.89
C ASP A 75 -14.61 -11.23 10.23
N ASP A 76 -14.21 -10.84 11.44
CA ASP A 76 -14.22 -9.43 11.86
C ASP A 76 -13.34 -8.55 10.97
N VAL A 77 -12.18 -9.07 10.60
CA VAL A 77 -11.17 -8.32 9.82
C VAL A 77 -11.53 -8.11 8.36
N LYS A 78 -12.66 -8.63 7.90
CA LYS A 78 -13.19 -8.39 6.55
C LYS A 78 -13.84 -7.01 6.39
N SER A 79 -14.25 -6.37 7.50
CA SER A 79 -14.91 -5.06 7.51
C SER A 79 -14.27 -4.14 8.55
N LEU A 80 -13.82 -2.96 8.13
CA LEU A 80 -13.27 -1.94 9.02
C LEU A 80 -14.32 -1.47 10.03
N ASP A 81 -15.56 -1.32 9.58
CA ASP A 81 -16.68 -0.89 10.43
C ASP A 81 -16.93 -1.90 11.56
N THR A 82 -16.92 -3.20 11.24
CA THR A 82 -17.04 -4.28 12.25
C THR A 82 -15.85 -4.27 13.23
N MET A 83 -14.63 -4.06 12.73
CA MET A 83 -13.45 -3.97 13.59
C MET A 83 -13.55 -2.82 14.59
N LEU A 84 -14.03 -1.65 14.14
CA LEU A 84 -14.20 -0.47 14.98
C LEU A 84 -15.28 -0.62 16.07
N GLU A 85 -16.17 -1.59 15.96
CA GLU A 85 -17.11 -1.94 17.03
C GLU A 85 -16.44 -2.77 18.14
N LYS A 86 -15.38 -3.51 17.83
CA LYS A 86 -14.77 -4.51 18.72
C LYS A 86 -13.42 -4.10 19.32
N GLY A 87 -12.64 -3.31 18.59
CA GLY A 87 -11.30 -2.97 19.01
C GLY A 87 -10.78 -1.71 18.34
N LYS A 88 -9.55 -1.33 18.68
CA LYS A 88 -8.91 -0.11 18.15
C LYS A 88 -8.08 -0.42 16.91
N VAL A 89 -8.32 0.38 15.88
CA VAL A 89 -7.67 0.26 14.58
C VAL A 89 -6.81 1.50 14.31
N SER A 90 -5.55 1.29 13.95
CA SER A 90 -4.61 2.36 13.58
C SER A 90 -4.38 2.40 12.08
N PHE A 91 -4.44 3.59 11.48
CA PHE A 91 -4.26 3.80 10.05
C PHE A 91 -3.50 5.10 9.76
N PRO A 92 -2.47 5.10 8.85
CA PRO A 92 -1.63 6.26 8.57
C PRO A 92 -2.25 7.16 7.49
N PHE A 93 -3.13 8.09 7.90
CA PHE A 93 -3.80 9.03 6.98
C PHE A 93 -2.97 10.23 6.55
N ASP A 94 -1.82 10.47 7.13
CA ASP A 94 -0.91 11.56 6.76
C ASP A 94 -0.06 11.26 5.51
N ASN A 95 -0.22 10.05 4.94
CA ASN A 95 0.46 9.63 3.73
C ASN A 95 -0.54 9.28 2.64
N GLY A 96 -0.42 9.95 1.49
CA GLY A 96 -1.29 9.74 0.33
C GLY A 96 -1.30 8.32 -0.21
N TRP A 97 -0.21 7.55 -0.05
CA TRP A 97 -0.17 6.15 -0.47
C TRP A 97 -1.19 5.28 0.26
N TYR A 98 -1.40 5.53 1.55
CA TYR A 98 -2.42 4.84 2.32
C TYR A 98 -3.80 5.46 2.13
N LEU A 99 -3.90 6.79 2.20
CA LEU A 99 -5.15 7.52 2.07
C LEU A 99 -5.89 7.25 0.75
N ALA A 100 -5.16 7.16 -0.36
CA ALA A 100 -5.72 6.91 -1.68
C ALA A 100 -6.53 5.60 -1.77
N SER A 101 -6.25 4.62 -0.90
CA SER A 101 -6.99 3.36 -0.80
C SER A 101 -8.49 3.58 -0.59
N PHE A 102 -8.87 4.55 0.25
CA PHE A 102 -10.27 4.87 0.55
C PHE A 102 -11.00 5.42 -0.66
N TYR A 103 -10.37 6.36 -1.36
CA TYR A 103 -10.95 6.95 -2.57
C TYR A 103 -11.04 5.94 -3.71
N ALA A 104 -10.00 5.14 -3.91
CA ALA A 104 -9.99 4.09 -4.93
C ALA A 104 -11.02 2.98 -4.65
N ALA A 105 -11.36 2.72 -3.38
CA ALA A 105 -12.40 1.77 -3.00
C ALA A 105 -13.77 2.17 -3.54
N ASN A 106 -14.10 3.46 -3.55
CA ASN A 106 -15.39 3.97 -4.03
C ASN A 106 -15.34 4.51 -5.47
N GLY A 107 -14.36 4.08 -6.28
CA GLY A 107 -14.33 4.33 -7.72
C GLY A 107 -13.63 5.62 -8.15
N CYS A 108 -12.98 6.34 -7.24
CA CYS A 108 -12.02 7.37 -7.63
C CYS A 108 -10.80 6.73 -8.28
N THR A 109 -10.17 7.41 -9.24
CA THR A 109 -9.08 6.83 -10.01
C THR A 109 -7.79 7.65 -9.90
N ILE A 110 -6.67 6.93 -10.01
CA ILE A 110 -5.33 7.49 -10.14
C ILE A 110 -4.77 6.95 -11.44
N PHE A 111 -4.47 7.83 -12.39
CA PHE A 111 -3.95 7.46 -13.71
C PHE A 111 -4.86 6.45 -14.44
N GLY A 112 -6.18 6.66 -14.36
CA GLY A 112 -7.19 5.75 -14.88
C GLY A 112 -7.23 4.44 -14.09
N ASP A 113 -6.77 3.35 -14.69
CA ASP A 113 -6.60 2.03 -14.06
C ASP A 113 -5.26 1.87 -13.30
N GLY A 114 -4.50 2.95 -13.16
CA GLY A 114 -3.18 2.97 -12.54
C GLY A 114 -2.01 2.89 -13.53
N THR A 115 -2.28 2.84 -14.85
CA THR A 115 -1.25 2.62 -15.87
C THR A 115 -1.06 3.79 -16.84
N ASP A 116 -1.95 4.77 -16.85
CA ASP A 116 -1.95 5.88 -17.82
C ASP A 116 -1.84 7.23 -17.12
N ALA A 117 -0.60 7.72 -16.96
CA ALA A 117 -0.30 8.99 -16.31
C ALA A 117 -1.01 10.19 -16.98
N SER A 118 -1.37 10.11 -18.28
CA SER A 118 -2.09 11.18 -18.99
C SER A 118 -3.50 11.42 -18.44
N LYS A 119 -4.09 10.45 -17.75
CA LYS A 119 -5.42 10.56 -17.15
C LYS A 119 -5.45 11.28 -15.80
N GLY A 120 -4.27 11.51 -15.20
CA GLY A 120 -4.18 12.23 -13.93
C GLY A 120 -4.99 11.61 -12.79
N TYR A 121 -5.44 12.44 -11.87
CA TYR A 121 -6.27 12.04 -10.73
C TYR A 121 -7.73 12.40 -10.97
N ASP A 122 -8.65 11.49 -10.65
CA ASP A 122 -10.09 11.77 -10.58
C ASP A 122 -10.60 11.47 -9.16
N PHE A 123 -10.46 12.46 -8.29
CA PHE A 123 -10.95 12.46 -6.90
C PHE A 123 -12.09 13.47 -6.74
N GLY A 124 -12.87 13.67 -7.78
CA GLY A 124 -14.01 14.57 -7.79
C GLY A 124 -15.37 13.86 -7.65
N GLY A 125 -16.42 14.68 -7.65
CA GLY A 125 -17.81 14.23 -7.70
C GLY A 125 -18.31 13.57 -6.40
N ASP A 126 -19.50 12.97 -6.52
CA ASP A 126 -20.24 12.42 -5.37
C ASP A 126 -19.49 11.26 -4.68
N ASN A 127 -18.76 10.46 -5.45
CA ASN A 127 -17.98 9.33 -4.92
C ASN A 127 -16.89 9.82 -3.94
N ALA A 128 -16.16 10.87 -4.31
CA ALA A 128 -15.12 11.43 -3.46
C ALA A 128 -15.72 12.11 -2.22
N VAL A 129 -16.84 12.82 -2.38
CA VAL A 129 -17.57 13.46 -1.28
C VAL A 129 -18.05 12.42 -0.27
N ALA A 130 -18.61 11.30 -0.72
CA ALA A 130 -19.06 10.22 0.14
C ALA A 130 -17.90 9.61 0.96
N VAL A 131 -16.77 9.34 0.31
CA VAL A 131 -15.56 8.86 1.00
C VAL A 131 -15.04 9.87 2.00
N THR A 132 -15.02 11.14 1.64
CA THR A 132 -14.56 12.21 2.56
C THR A 132 -15.43 12.27 3.82
N LYS A 133 -16.76 12.14 3.67
CA LYS A 133 -17.68 12.05 4.82
C LYS A 133 -17.36 10.83 5.69
N TYR A 134 -17.18 9.66 5.07
CA TYR A 134 -16.79 8.45 5.81
C TYR A 134 -15.49 8.66 6.60
N ILE A 135 -14.48 9.29 6.01
CA ILE A 135 -13.20 9.58 6.68
C ILE A 135 -13.42 10.56 7.86
N VAL A 136 -14.26 11.58 7.70
CA VAL A 136 -14.61 12.50 8.81
C VAL A 136 -15.27 11.74 9.96
N ASP A 137 -16.20 10.84 9.67
CA ASP A 137 -16.87 10.01 10.68
C ASP A 137 -15.87 9.04 11.34
N LEU A 138 -14.93 8.48 10.56
CA LEU A 138 -13.86 7.63 11.06
C LEU A 138 -12.97 8.38 12.07
N PHE A 139 -12.59 9.63 11.79
CA PHE A 139 -11.81 10.46 12.73
C PHE A 139 -12.56 10.77 14.04
N ASN A 140 -13.88 10.76 14.02
CA ASN A 140 -14.72 10.93 15.22
C ASN A 140 -14.97 9.61 15.97
N ASN A 141 -14.54 8.47 15.43
CA ASN A 141 -14.71 7.17 16.08
C ASN A 141 -13.66 6.99 17.18
N LYS A 142 -14.11 6.73 18.43
CA LYS A 142 -13.23 6.55 19.60
C LYS A 142 -12.25 5.35 19.48
N ASN A 143 -12.54 4.41 18.60
CA ASN A 143 -11.75 3.21 18.35
C ASN A 143 -10.84 3.36 17.13
N PHE A 144 -10.85 4.54 16.48
CA PHE A 144 -9.90 4.86 15.43
C PHE A 144 -8.69 5.61 16.02
N VAL A 145 -7.49 5.22 15.61
CA VAL A 145 -6.23 5.86 15.98
C VAL A 145 -5.53 6.31 14.70
N MET A 146 -5.46 7.60 14.49
CA MET A 146 -4.64 8.14 13.40
C MET A 146 -3.17 7.87 13.70
N ASP A 147 -2.53 7.10 12.84
CA ASP A 147 -1.09 6.86 12.87
C ASP A 147 -0.33 7.89 12.03
N ASN A 148 0.97 7.96 12.22
CA ASN A 148 1.86 8.75 11.38
C ASN A 148 2.43 7.92 10.23
N ASN A 149 3.07 8.57 9.26
CA ASN A 149 3.66 7.94 8.09
C ASN A 149 4.68 6.83 8.45
N GLU A 150 5.32 6.92 9.60
CA GLU A 150 6.28 5.92 10.07
C GLU A 150 5.59 4.71 10.73
N GLY A 151 4.28 4.81 11.03
CA GLY A 151 3.50 3.76 11.69
C GLY A 151 3.91 3.50 13.13
N SER A 152 4.52 4.46 13.78
CA SER A 152 5.11 4.28 15.11
C SER A 152 4.07 4.19 16.23
N LEU A 153 2.94 4.91 16.11
CA LEU A 153 1.87 4.90 17.12
C LEU A 153 1.12 3.56 17.07
N GLY A 154 0.77 3.07 15.88
CA GLY A 154 0.11 1.78 15.70
C GLY A 154 0.99 0.63 16.20
N LEU A 155 2.26 0.65 15.86
CA LEU A 155 3.21 -0.38 16.29
C LEU A 155 3.41 -0.38 17.83
N ALA A 156 3.52 0.79 18.45
CA ALA A 156 3.59 0.91 19.90
C ALA A 156 2.28 0.44 20.57
N GLY A 157 1.15 0.81 20.00
CA GLY A 157 -0.17 0.43 20.51
C GLY A 157 -0.48 -1.07 20.42
N LEU A 158 0.09 -1.79 19.46
CA LEU A 158 0.02 -3.25 19.44
C LEU A 158 0.70 -3.88 20.67
N LYS A 159 1.77 -3.25 21.17
CA LYS A 159 2.52 -3.76 22.32
C LYS A 159 1.76 -3.59 23.64
N ASP A 160 1.09 -2.46 23.83
CA ASP A 160 0.41 -2.13 25.09
C ASP A 160 -1.10 -2.39 25.06
N GLY A 161 -1.62 -2.85 23.91
CA GLY A 161 -3.04 -3.15 23.71
C GLY A 161 -3.91 -1.91 23.43
N SER A 162 -3.32 -0.74 23.27
CA SER A 162 -4.06 0.48 22.87
C SER A 162 -4.41 0.52 21.38
N VAL A 163 -3.85 -0.37 20.58
CA VAL A 163 -4.20 -0.66 19.20
C VAL A 163 -4.30 -2.17 19.02
N ASN A 164 -5.26 -2.64 18.25
CA ASN A 164 -5.49 -4.07 18.02
C ASN A 164 -5.40 -4.47 16.54
N ALA A 165 -5.43 -3.47 15.63
CA ALA A 165 -5.12 -3.69 14.21
C ALA A 165 -4.28 -2.53 13.67
N TYR A 166 -3.36 -2.85 12.77
CA TYR A 166 -2.31 -1.98 12.27
C TYR A 166 -2.09 -2.18 10.78
N PHE A 167 -2.18 -1.11 10.02
CA PHE A 167 -1.97 -1.13 8.57
C PHE A 167 -0.56 -0.67 8.25
N ASN A 168 0.24 -1.58 7.72
CA ASN A 168 1.61 -1.30 7.29
C ASN A 168 2.14 -2.41 6.37
N GLY A 169 3.35 -2.24 5.83
CA GLY A 169 3.94 -3.20 4.93
C GLY A 169 4.69 -4.35 5.62
N ASN A 170 5.17 -5.28 4.80
CA ASN A 170 5.92 -6.46 5.24
C ASN A 170 7.23 -6.11 5.96
N TRP A 171 7.75 -4.91 5.77
CA TRP A 171 8.97 -4.42 6.44
C TRP A 171 8.82 -4.26 7.96
N ASN A 172 7.59 -4.25 8.48
CA ASN A 172 7.32 -4.17 9.92
C ASN A 172 6.98 -5.52 10.57
N TYR A 173 7.01 -6.63 9.83
CA TYR A 173 6.58 -7.95 10.33
C TYR A 173 7.31 -8.35 11.62
N ASP A 174 8.64 -8.28 11.64
CA ASP A 174 9.45 -8.67 12.80
C ASP A 174 9.12 -7.83 14.05
N ALA A 175 8.87 -6.54 13.86
CA ALA A 175 8.49 -5.65 14.93
C ALA A 175 7.08 -5.94 15.46
N VAL A 176 6.14 -6.29 14.58
CA VAL A 176 4.78 -6.71 14.97
C VAL A 176 4.84 -8.02 15.76
N VAL A 177 5.57 -9.03 15.27
CA VAL A 177 5.78 -10.30 15.98
C VAL A 177 6.40 -10.08 17.36
N LYS A 178 7.39 -9.21 17.45
CA LYS A 178 8.03 -8.87 18.75
C LYS A 178 7.05 -8.24 19.73
N ASN A 179 6.06 -7.48 19.24
CA ASN A 179 5.11 -6.77 20.10
C ASN A 179 3.93 -7.63 20.53
N LEU A 180 3.40 -8.47 19.64
CA LEU A 180 2.21 -9.32 19.90
C LEU A 180 2.54 -10.75 20.35
N GLY A 181 3.70 -11.28 19.98
CA GLY A 181 3.99 -12.72 19.97
C GLY A 181 3.46 -13.37 18.68
N GLU A 182 4.24 -14.26 18.08
CA GLU A 182 3.97 -14.87 16.77
C GLU A 182 2.60 -15.55 16.72
N GLU A 183 2.22 -16.25 17.78
CA GLU A 183 0.93 -16.96 17.90
C GLU A 183 -0.29 -16.05 17.87
N ASN A 184 -0.12 -14.77 18.26
CA ASN A 184 -1.21 -13.79 18.32
C ASN A 184 -1.30 -12.92 17.06
N VAL A 185 -0.28 -12.95 16.19
CA VAL A 185 -0.28 -12.16 14.97
C VAL A 185 -1.22 -12.77 13.93
N GLY A 186 -2.21 -12.00 13.52
CA GLY A 186 -2.98 -12.24 12.30
C GLY A 186 -2.53 -11.32 11.19
N VAL A 187 -2.59 -11.82 9.96
CA VAL A 187 -2.35 -11.06 8.73
C VAL A 187 -3.55 -11.24 7.82
N ALA A 188 -4.07 -10.15 7.28
CA ALA A 188 -5.23 -10.19 6.40
C ALA A 188 -5.09 -9.22 5.23
N ALA A 189 -5.85 -9.48 4.16
CA ALA A 189 -6.11 -8.50 3.12
C ALA A 189 -6.80 -7.27 3.71
N LEU A 190 -6.79 -6.17 2.96
CA LEU A 190 -7.47 -4.94 3.38
C LEU A 190 -8.97 -5.20 3.53
N PRO A 191 -9.62 -4.62 4.54
CA PRO A 191 -11.06 -4.78 4.78
C PRO A 191 -11.90 -3.98 3.77
N THR A 192 -13.20 -4.23 3.78
CA THR A 192 -14.17 -3.30 3.21
C THR A 192 -14.44 -2.13 4.15
N ILE A 193 -14.93 -1.04 3.58
CA ILE A 193 -15.56 0.10 4.27
C ILE A 193 -16.98 0.27 3.77
N ASN A 194 -17.92 0.67 4.61
CA ASN A 194 -19.30 0.92 4.21
C ASN A 194 -19.51 2.40 3.89
N VAL A 195 -19.57 2.73 2.59
CA VAL A 195 -19.79 4.10 2.11
C VAL A 195 -21.23 4.21 1.60
N ASP A 196 -22.06 4.99 2.30
CA ASP A 196 -23.46 5.20 1.96
C ASP A 196 -24.27 3.89 1.74
N GLY A 197 -24.03 2.88 2.59
CA GLY A 197 -24.70 1.58 2.53
C GLY A 197 -24.12 0.59 1.52
N LYS A 198 -23.00 0.91 0.88
CA LYS A 198 -22.29 0.05 -0.06
C LYS A 198 -20.94 -0.37 0.52
N ASP A 199 -20.69 -1.68 0.52
CA ASP A 199 -19.37 -2.20 0.89
C ASP A 199 -18.36 -1.98 -0.23
N CYS A 200 -17.32 -1.22 0.08
CA CYS A 200 -16.26 -0.82 -0.83
C CYS A 200 -14.93 -1.44 -0.37
N GLN A 201 -14.32 -2.25 -1.22
CA GLN A 201 -13.05 -2.92 -0.91
C GLN A 201 -11.89 -1.94 -0.93
N LEU A 202 -11.18 -1.77 0.18
CA LEU A 202 -9.92 -1.04 0.21
C LEU A 202 -8.88 -1.71 -0.69
N LYS A 203 -8.05 -0.90 -1.36
CA LYS A 203 -7.06 -1.37 -2.33
C LYS A 203 -5.70 -0.76 -2.01
N ALA A 204 -4.66 -1.58 -1.96
CA ALA A 204 -3.28 -1.09 -1.87
C ALA A 204 -2.66 -0.97 -3.26
N PHE A 205 -1.68 -0.08 -3.39
CA PHE A 205 -0.82 -0.08 -4.56
C PHE A 205 0.11 -1.30 -4.53
N LEU A 206 0.29 -1.92 -5.69
CA LEU A 206 1.36 -2.88 -5.89
C LEU A 206 2.60 -2.10 -6.37
N GLY A 207 3.63 -2.10 -5.55
CA GLY A 207 4.93 -1.57 -5.90
C GLY A 207 6.00 -2.65 -5.92
N SER A 208 7.20 -2.26 -6.34
CA SER A 208 8.39 -3.10 -6.24
C SER A 208 9.61 -2.26 -5.86
N LYS A 209 10.58 -2.91 -5.23
CA LYS A 209 11.97 -2.48 -5.28
C LYS A 209 12.63 -3.22 -6.42
N ALA A 210 13.35 -2.50 -7.25
CA ALA A 210 13.99 -3.04 -8.44
C ALA A 210 15.48 -2.70 -8.47
N ILE A 211 16.23 -3.52 -9.20
CA ILE A 211 17.64 -3.28 -9.51
C ILE A 211 17.71 -2.74 -10.93
N GLY A 212 18.28 -1.55 -11.08
CA GLY A 212 18.47 -0.88 -12.37
C GLY A 212 19.93 -0.62 -12.68
N VAL A 213 20.20 -0.28 -13.93
CA VAL A 213 21.53 0.09 -14.46
C VAL A 213 21.48 1.56 -14.86
N ASN A 214 22.55 2.29 -14.47
CA ASN A 214 22.75 3.70 -14.83
C ASN A 214 23.25 3.83 -16.27
#